data_58be7e221f1e0fd369c7ec114fbd8367
#
_entry.id   58be7e221f1e0fd369c7ec114fbd8367
#
_cell.length_a   1.000
_cell.length_b   1.000
_cell.length_c   1.000
_cell.angle_alpha   90.00
_cell.angle_beta   90.00
_cell.angle_gamma   90.00
#
_symmetry.space_group_name_H-M   'P 1'
#
loop_
_entity.id
_entity.type
_entity.pdbx_description
1 polymer ?
#
loop_
_entity_poly.entity_id
_entity_poly.type
_entity_poly.pdbx_seq_one_letter_code
_entity_poly.pdbx_strand_id
1 'polypeptide(L)'
;MTDLQKEQILQAIKDEVSRLGSQNKVATKCEVSSATISQMLNHNWELIKAELWQKVAQALDINTAEQWQIAETTNYRMVFSVLSDAKNASLFIPISHKAGSGKTTALTTFANLYASNNVFYIQAREWARREFLVELCKVLGIKQDSGYTTVDVLGQKVIQFFALRTGKQPLLIVDEADKLKPSALRWFITLYNEMEDKMGVVISGTDNLEKTIKAGVKYNKLGFDELDDRFGRKFIHLIGATFKDFKTICESNGLKDRNLPPTSTDKSKTLFERLFKECEPTVATIGGDSIKVVESFRRIKRVIKRELLAS
;
A
#
# COMPACT_ATOMS: atom_id res chain seq x y z
N MET A 1 -6.08 -20.42 11.93
CA MET A 1 -6.93 -19.69 10.97
C MET A 1 -7.34 -18.39 11.62
N THR A 2 -7.18 -17.26 10.92
CA THR A 2 -7.55 -15.94 11.43
C THR A 2 -9.05 -15.69 11.29
N ASP A 3 -9.61 -14.76 12.09
CA ASP A 3 -11.04 -14.44 12.00
C ASP A 3 -11.43 -13.88 10.62
N LEU A 4 -10.53 -13.14 9.97
CA LEU A 4 -10.73 -12.68 8.60
C LEU A 4 -10.84 -13.84 7.59
N GLN A 5 -10.04 -14.89 7.74
CA GLN A 5 -10.14 -16.09 6.90
C GLN A 5 -11.46 -16.83 7.15
N LYS A 6 -11.94 -16.89 8.40
CA LYS A 6 -13.24 -17.46 8.72
C LYS A 6 -14.37 -16.67 8.08
N GLU A 7 -14.33 -15.33 8.13
CA GLU A 7 -15.31 -14.47 7.44
C GLU A 7 -15.34 -14.68 5.93
N GLN A 8 -14.18 -14.84 5.30
CA GLN A 8 -14.11 -15.16 3.85
C GLN A 8 -14.79 -16.51 3.54
N ILE A 9 -14.57 -17.52 4.39
CA ILE A 9 -15.25 -18.82 4.26
C ILE A 9 -16.75 -18.68 4.45
N LEU A 10 -17.18 -17.88 5.43
CA LEU A 10 -18.60 -17.60 5.65
C LEU A 10 -19.28 -16.96 4.46
N GLN A 11 -18.64 -15.97 3.85
CA GLN A 11 -19.20 -15.33 2.66
C GLN A 11 -19.34 -16.34 1.53
N ALA A 12 -18.33 -17.17 1.29
CA ALA A 12 -18.41 -18.21 0.26
C ALA A 12 -19.47 -19.28 0.59
N ILE A 13 -19.67 -19.65 1.85
CA ILE A 13 -20.79 -20.51 2.25
C ILE A 13 -22.13 -19.84 1.92
N LYS A 14 -22.32 -18.55 2.21
CA LYS A 14 -23.55 -17.81 1.89
C LYS A 14 -23.80 -17.77 0.38
N ASP A 15 -22.77 -17.48 -0.40
CA ASP A 15 -22.85 -17.44 -1.87
C ASP A 15 -23.22 -18.83 -2.43
N GLU A 16 -22.61 -19.89 -1.90
CA GLU A 16 -22.88 -21.26 -2.34
C GLU A 16 -24.26 -21.74 -1.88
N VAL A 17 -24.74 -21.33 -0.69
CA VAL A 17 -26.13 -21.58 -0.24
C VAL A 17 -27.11 -20.92 -1.19
N SER A 18 -26.85 -19.70 -1.62
CA SER A 18 -27.68 -18.99 -2.60
C SER A 18 -27.71 -19.71 -3.95
N ARG A 19 -26.55 -20.26 -4.38
CA ARG A 19 -26.42 -21.01 -5.65
C ARG A 19 -27.11 -22.38 -5.60
N LEU A 20 -26.95 -23.14 -4.54
CA LEU A 20 -27.46 -24.51 -4.40
C LEU A 20 -28.89 -24.59 -3.80
N GLY A 21 -29.38 -23.48 -3.24
CA GLY A 21 -30.69 -23.34 -2.66
C GLY A 21 -30.87 -23.94 -1.28
N SER A 22 -29.86 -24.54 -0.66
CA SER A 22 -29.95 -25.00 0.73
C SER A 22 -28.59 -25.25 1.42
N GLN A 23 -28.56 -25.04 2.74
CA GLN A 23 -27.39 -25.33 3.59
C GLN A 23 -27.01 -26.82 3.59
N ASN A 24 -27.99 -27.72 3.50
CA ASN A 24 -27.73 -29.17 3.47
C ASN A 24 -26.96 -29.59 2.23
N LYS A 25 -27.23 -28.99 1.06
CA LYS A 25 -26.50 -29.27 -0.16
C LYS A 25 -25.05 -28.79 -0.08
N VAL A 26 -24.82 -27.63 0.56
CA VAL A 26 -23.48 -27.11 0.83
C VAL A 26 -22.73 -28.02 1.80
N ALA A 27 -23.38 -28.47 2.87
CA ALA A 27 -22.82 -29.43 3.81
C ALA A 27 -22.38 -30.75 3.13
N THR A 28 -23.22 -31.28 2.23
CA THR A 28 -22.89 -32.48 1.43
C THR A 28 -21.70 -32.20 0.48
N LYS A 29 -21.69 -31.05 -0.20
CA LYS A 29 -20.57 -30.66 -1.08
C LYS A 29 -19.24 -30.55 -0.31
N CYS A 30 -19.28 -29.98 0.89
CA CYS A 30 -18.11 -29.80 1.74
C CYS A 30 -17.78 -31.05 2.58
N GLU A 31 -18.58 -32.13 2.47
CA GLU A 31 -18.46 -33.35 3.26
C GLU A 31 -18.38 -33.08 4.77
N VAL A 32 -19.19 -32.20 5.26
CA VAL A 32 -19.35 -31.86 6.68
C VAL A 32 -20.81 -31.99 7.09
N SER A 33 -21.11 -32.00 8.40
CA SER A 33 -22.48 -32.02 8.86
C SER A 33 -23.20 -30.68 8.60
N SER A 34 -24.51 -30.72 8.39
CA SER A 34 -25.31 -29.48 8.26
C SER A 34 -25.27 -28.64 9.54
N ALA A 35 -25.11 -29.29 10.70
CA ALA A 35 -24.89 -28.61 11.97
C ALA A 35 -23.57 -27.78 11.96
N THR A 36 -22.50 -28.31 11.35
CA THR A 36 -21.24 -27.58 11.20
C THR A 36 -21.43 -26.31 10.36
N ILE A 37 -22.10 -26.40 9.21
CA ILE A 37 -22.39 -25.22 8.37
C ILE A 37 -23.25 -24.21 9.14
N SER A 38 -24.26 -24.66 9.86
CA SER A 38 -25.11 -23.81 10.69
C SER A 38 -24.33 -23.11 11.81
N GLN A 39 -23.44 -23.82 12.50
CA GLN A 39 -22.57 -23.23 13.53
C GLN A 39 -21.61 -22.19 12.94
N MET A 40 -21.04 -22.44 11.76
CA MET A 40 -20.20 -21.47 11.06
C MET A 40 -20.98 -20.19 10.77
N LEU A 41 -22.16 -20.31 10.17
CA LEU A 41 -23.02 -19.17 9.79
C LEU A 41 -23.51 -18.36 10.99
N ASN A 42 -23.71 -19.00 12.14
CA ASN A 42 -24.16 -18.37 13.38
C ASN A 42 -23.02 -17.85 14.25
N HIS A 43 -21.79 -17.80 13.75
CA HIS A 43 -20.59 -17.34 14.46
C HIS A 43 -20.25 -18.13 15.75
N ASN A 44 -20.71 -19.37 15.88
CA ASN A 44 -20.36 -20.25 16.98
C ASN A 44 -19.01 -20.96 16.74
N TRP A 45 -17.97 -20.17 16.52
CA TRP A 45 -16.67 -20.64 16.01
C TRP A 45 -15.84 -21.44 17.00
N GLU A 46 -16.05 -21.22 18.29
CA GLU A 46 -15.36 -21.94 19.37
C GLU A 46 -15.65 -23.44 19.35
N LEU A 47 -16.80 -23.83 18.82
CA LEU A 47 -17.23 -25.21 18.71
C LEU A 47 -16.65 -25.96 17.50
N ILE A 48 -15.92 -25.26 16.62
CA ILE A 48 -15.50 -25.79 15.33
C ILE A 48 -13.99 -25.97 15.29
N LYS A 49 -13.53 -27.22 15.09
CA LYS A 49 -12.12 -27.55 14.95
C LYS A 49 -11.53 -26.92 13.67
N ALA A 50 -10.24 -26.53 13.73
CA ALA A 50 -9.53 -25.93 12.62
C ALA A 50 -9.57 -26.77 11.33
N GLU A 51 -9.55 -28.10 11.46
CA GLU A 51 -9.63 -29.06 10.35
C GLU A 51 -10.93 -28.95 9.54
N LEU A 52 -12.07 -28.68 10.23
CA LEU A 52 -13.36 -28.52 9.57
C LEU A 52 -13.42 -27.22 8.75
N TRP A 53 -12.80 -26.15 9.26
CA TRP A 53 -12.65 -24.91 8.51
C TRP A 53 -11.81 -25.09 7.25
N GLN A 54 -10.69 -25.82 7.34
CA GLN A 54 -9.83 -26.13 6.20
C GLN A 54 -10.56 -26.98 5.15
N LYS A 55 -11.31 -28.00 5.62
CA LYS A 55 -12.08 -28.87 4.73
C LYS A 55 -13.15 -28.10 3.94
N VAL A 56 -13.90 -27.22 4.60
CA VAL A 56 -14.89 -26.37 3.94
C VAL A 56 -14.23 -25.39 2.97
N ALA A 57 -13.12 -24.74 3.37
CA ALA A 57 -12.37 -23.86 2.52
C ALA A 57 -11.88 -24.56 1.23
N GLN A 58 -11.34 -25.77 1.38
CA GLN A 58 -10.86 -26.57 0.24
C GLN A 58 -12.02 -26.98 -0.69
N ALA A 59 -13.16 -27.42 -0.14
CA ALA A 59 -14.30 -27.83 -0.93
C ALA A 59 -14.98 -26.67 -1.69
N LEU A 60 -14.79 -25.44 -1.20
CA LEU A 60 -15.29 -24.21 -1.83
C LEU A 60 -14.23 -23.45 -2.63
N ASP A 61 -13.07 -24.07 -2.88
CA ASP A 61 -11.93 -23.47 -3.58
C ASP A 61 -11.46 -22.14 -3.00
N ILE A 62 -11.63 -21.95 -1.67
CA ILE A 62 -11.20 -20.73 -1.00
C ILE A 62 -9.72 -20.87 -0.66
N ASN A 63 -8.95 -19.96 -1.20
CA ASN A 63 -7.53 -19.89 -0.86
C ASN A 63 -7.36 -19.33 0.56
N THR A 64 -7.27 -20.21 1.56
CA THR A 64 -6.94 -19.88 2.95
C THR A 64 -5.44 -19.76 3.18
N ALA A 65 -4.63 -19.71 2.11
CA ALA A 65 -3.21 -19.46 2.27
C ALA A 65 -3.01 -18.22 3.14
N GLU A 66 -2.11 -18.31 4.08
CA GLU A 66 -1.79 -17.22 4.99
C GLU A 66 -1.62 -15.92 4.21
N GLN A 67 -2.39 -14.89 4.60
CA GLN A 67 -2.26 -13.59 3.96
C GLN A 67 -0.82 -13.11 4.16
N TRP A 68 -0.24 -12.59 3.08
CA TRP A 68 1.10 -12.03 3.14
C TRP A 68 1.18 -10.97 4.25
N GLN A 69 2.01 -11.25 5.25
CA GLN A 69 2.20 -10.34 6.38
C GLN A 69 3.12 -9.19 5.99
N ILE A 70 2.70 -7.98 6.32
CA ILE A 70 3.49 -6.77 6.09
C ILE A 70 4.50 -6.65 7.22
N ALA A 71 5.79 -6.73 6.88
CA ALA A 71 6.86 -6.53 7.84
C ALA A 71 7.26 -5.05 7.93
N GLU A 72 7.57 -4.58 9.13
CA GLU A 72 8.07 -3.23 9.37
C GLU A 72 9.53 -3.09 8.96
N THR A 73 9.75 -2.92 7.66
CA THR A 73 11.08 -2.73 7.07
C THR A 73 11.58 -1.30 7.25
N THR A 74 12.85 -1.07 6.91
CA THR A 74 13.44 0.28 6.91
C THR A 74 12.65 1.24 6.03
N ASN A 75 12.29 0.85 4.81
CA ASN A 75 11.45 1.67 3.93
C ASN A 75 10.07 1.94 4.53
N TYR A 76 9.45 0.94 5.16
CA TYR A 76 8.15 1.10 5.81
C TYR A 76 8.23 2.18 6.91
N ARG A 77 9.20 2.10 7.81
CA ARG A 77 9.41 3.09 8.87
C ARG A 77 9.72 4.47 8.33
N MET A 78 10.55 4.58 7.28
CA MET A 78 10.84 5.86 6.62
C MET A 78 9.58 6.53 6.09
N VAL A 79 8.72 5.79 5.37
CA VAL A 79 7.45 6.34 4.86
C VAL A 79 6.54 6.76 6.00
N PHE A 80 6.43 5.97 7.07
CA PHE A 80 5.63 6.33 8.24
C PHE A 80 6.14 7.60 8.93
N SER A 81 7.47 7.77 9.07
CA SER A 81 8.07 9.00 9.59
C SER A 81 7.71 10.21 8.72
N VAL A 82 7.92 10.10 7.41
CA VAL A 82 7.61 11.17 6.45
C VAL A 82 6.12 11.58 6.50
N LEU A 83 5.22 10.61 6.60
CA LEU A 83 3.78 10.89 6.70
C LEU A 83 3.42 11.57 8.03
N SER A 84 4.04 11.12 9.13
CA SER A 84 3.86 11.73 10.45
C SER A 84 4.40 13.17 10.48
N ASP A 85 5.59 13.40 9.91
CA ASP A 85 6.19 14.73 9.82
C ASP A 85 5.34 15.67 8.95
N ALA A 86 4.91 15.18 7.76
CA ALA A 86 4.02 15.94 6.88
C ALA A 86 2.70 16.34 7.58
N LYS A 87 2.11 15.40 8.33
CA LYS A 87 0.87 15.66 9.09
C LYS A 87 1.08 16.65 10.22
N ASN A 88 2.09 16.40 11.06
CA ASN A 88 2.29 17.16 12.30
C ASN A 88 2.81 18.57 12.06
N ALA A 89 3.65 18.74 11.04
CA ALA A 89 4.25 20.03 10.68
C ALA A 89 3.61 20.69 9.45
N SER A 90 2.48 20.14 8.94
CA SER A 90 1.76 20.68 7.78
C SER A 90 2.64 20.88 6.55
N LEU A 91 3.51 19.89 6.25
CA LEU A 91 4.49 19.98 5.17
C LEU A 91 4.00 19.32 3.87
N PHE A 92 4.47 19.86 2.74
CA PHE A 92 4.33 19.23 1.43
C PHE A 92 5.61 18.47 1.10
N ILE A 93 5.54 17.13 1.06
CA ILE A 93 6.72 16.27 0.89
C ILE A 93 6.56 15.34 -0.30
N PRO A 94 7.52 15.32 -1.25
CA PRO A 94 7.48 14.39 -2.38
C PRO A 94 8.35 13.16 -2.09
N ILE A 95 7.81 11.96 -2.33
CA ILE A 95 8.53 10.69 -2.28
C ILE A 95 8.70 10.16 -3.70
N SER A 96 9.94 9.99 -4.15
CA SER A 96 10.25 9.45 -5.47
C SER A 96 11.23 8.29 -5.36
N HIS A 97 10.83 7.09 -5.81
CA HIS A 97 11.70 5.92 -5.78
C HIS A 97 11.16 4.82 -6.71
N LYS A 98 12.02 3.90 -7.14
CA LYS A 98 11.70 2.80 -8.06
C LYS A 98 10.41 2.05 -7.71
N ALA A 99 9.77 1.50 -8.72
CA ALA A 99 8.58 0.67 -8.55
C ALA A 99 8.91 -0.59 -7.72
N GLY A 100 7.95 -1.02 -6.89
CA GLY A 100 8.12 -2.23 -6.06
C GLY A 100 8.86 -2.02 -4.73
N SER A 101 9.22 -0.80 -4.36
CA SER A 101 9.93 -0.46 -3.12
C SER A 101 9.06 -0.45 -1.84
N GLY A 102 7.79 -0.84 -1.94
CA GLY A 102 6.88 -0.91 -0.77
C GLY A 102 6.12 0.37 -0.45
N LYS A 103 6.27 1.47 -1.24
CA LYS A 103 5.58 2.76 -1.00
C LYS A 103 4.08 2.60 -0.79
N THR A 104 3.38 2.10 -1.80
CA THR A 104 1.91 1.94 -1.76
C THR A 104 1.45 1.16 -0.52
N THR A 105 2.14 0.08 -0.16
CA THR A 105 1.81 -0.71 1.04
C THR A 105 1.93 0.13 2.31
N ALA A 106 3.02 0.87 2.48
CA ALA A 106 3.21 1.72 3.65
C ALA A 106 2.20 2.89 3.69
N LEU A 107 1.96 3.54 2.55
CA LEU A 107 1.01 4.65 2.40
C LEU A 107 -0.42 4.22 2.74
N THR A 108 -0.88 3.08 2.18
CA THR A 108 -2.23 2.56 2.43
C THR A 108 -2.38 2.07 3.87
N THR A 109 -1.36 1.42 4.44
CA THR A 109 -1.40 1.00 5.85
C THR A 109 -1.50 2.21 6.77
N PHE A 110 -0.71 3.26 6.55
CA PHE A 110 -0.80 4.50 7.33
C PHE A 110 -2.19 5.14 7.19
N ALA A 111 -2.69 5.28 5.96
CA ALA A 111 -4.00 5.86 5.71
C ALA A 111 -5.13 5.09 6.42
N ASN A 112 -5.09 3.76 6.42
CA ASN A 112 -6.07 2.94 7.11
C ASN A 112 -5.98 3.06 8.64
N LEU A 113 -4.77 3.07 9.20
CA LEU A 113 -4.56 3.22 10.64
C LEU A 113 -5.03 4.59 11.17
N TYR A 114 -4.88 5.63 10.37
CA TYR A 114 -5.20 7.01 10.74
C TYR A 114 -6.41 7.59 9.99
N ALA A 115 -7.27 6.76 9.41
CA ALA A 115 -8.45 7.20 8.65
C ALA A 115 -9.38 8.12 9.45
N SER A 116 -9.60 7.83 10.75
CA SER A 116 -10.37 8.66 11.67
C SER A 116 -9.68 9.99 12.05
N ASN A 117 -8.38 10.12 11.76
CA ASN A 117 -7.54 11.26 12.15
C ASN A 117 -7.29 12.25 11.00
N ASN A 118 -8.26 12.40 10.09
CA ASN A 118 -8.17 13.32 8.94
C ASN A 118 -7.00 13.00 7.98
N VAL A 119 -6.75 11.73 7.75
CA VAL A 119 -5.83 11.26 6.72
C VAL A 119 -6.64 10.76 5.53
N PHE A 120 -6.36 11.32 4.35
CA PHE A 120 -7.05 11.01 3.11
C PHE A 120 -6.06 10.45 2.10
N TYR A 121 -6.42 9.35 1.46
CA TYR A 121 -5.57 8.66 0.49
C TYR A 121 -6.27 8.57 -0.86
N ILE A 122 -5.54 8.92 -1.91
CA ILE A 122 -5.97 8.72 -3.30
C ILE A 122 -4.83 8.13 -4.11
N GLN A 123 -5.13 7.10 -4.91
CA GLN A 123 -4.21 6.56 -5.90
C GLN A 123 -4.48 7.22 -7.25
N ALA A 124 -3.52 7.99 -7.74
CA ALA A 124 -3.65 8.71 -9.00
C ALA A 124 -3.62 7.77 -10.20
N ARG A 125 -4.25 8.24 -11.28
CA ARG A 125 -4.19 7.63 -12.61
C ARG A 125 -3.76 8.70 -13.62
N GLU A 126 -3.81 8.40 -14.91
CA GLU A 126 -3.47 9.36 -15.98
C GLU A 126 -4.50 10.48 -16.11
N TRP A 127 -4.67 11.24 -15.01
CA TRP A 127 -5.67 12.29 -14.91
C TRP A 127 -5.11 13.66 -15.20
N ALA A 128 -5.88 14.45 -15.95
CA ALA A 128 -5.72 15.90 -16.00
C ALA A 128 -6.39 16.55 -14.75
N ARG A 129 -6.30 17.88 -14.64
CA ARG A 129 -6.75 18.62 -13.46
C ARG A 129 -8.22 18.33 -13.10
N ARG A 130 -9.11 18.26 -14.13
CA ARG A 130 -10.53 18.02 -13.88
C ARG A 130 -10.81 16.63 -13.30
N GLU A 131 -10.27 15.61 -13.96
CA GLU A 131 -10.47 14.22 -13.54
C GLU A 131 -9.92 13.99 -12.12
N PHE A 132 -8.73 14.54 -11.85
CA PHE A 132 -8.12 14.46 -10.53
C PHE A 132 -9.02 15.09 -9.45
N LEU A 133 -9.52 16.31 -9.67
CA LEU A 133 -10.38 16.99 -8.71
C LEU A 133 -11.73 16.29 -8.51
N VAL A 134 -12.31 15.73 -9.57
CA VAL A 134 -13.56 14.93 -9.47
C VAL A 134 -13.34 13.70 -8.59
N GLU A 135 -12.26 12.94 -8.85
CA GLU A 135 -11.97 11.75 -8.05
C GLU A 135 -11.58 12.10 -6.61
N LEU A 136 -10.85 13.19 -6.40
CA LEU A 136 -10.52 13.71 -5.07
C LEU A 136 -11.80 14.11 -4.30
N CYS A 137 -12.75 14.79 -4.92
CA CYS A 137 -14.04 15.11 -4.31
C CYS A 137 -14.80 13.84 -3.87
N LYS A 138 -14.76 12.76 -4.68
CA LYS A 138 -15.39 11.49 -4.30
C LYS A 138 -14.73 10.88 -3.06
N VAL A 139 -13.40 10.84 -3.03
CA VAL A 139 -12.63 10.33 -1.87
C VAL A 139 -12.93 11.12 -0.60
N LEU A 140 -13.08 12.43 -0.74
CA LEU A 140 -13.38 13.34 0.39
C LEU A 140 -14.87 13.31 0.80
N GLY A 141 -15.74 12.59 0.07
CA GLY A 141 -17.19 12.61 0.33
C GLY A 141 -17.88 13.94 0.02
N ILE A 142 -17.26 14.78 -0.83
CA ILE A 142 -17.82 16.06 -1.23
C ILE A 142 -18.92 15.81 -2.26
N LYS A 143 -20.16 16.21 -1.94
CA LYS A 143 -21.27 16.12 -2.87
C LYS A 143 -21.03 16.98 -4.09
N GLN A 144 -21.21 16.40 -5.26
CA GLN A 144 -21.22 17.12 -6.52
C GLN A 144 -22.65 17.53 -6.84
N ASP A 145 -22.82 18.79 -7.30
CA ASP A 145 -24.14 19.26 -7.74
C ASP A 145 -24.54 18.53 -9.04
N SER A 146 -25.83 18.41 -9.26
CA SER A 146 -26.37 17.90 -10.51
C SER A 146 -26.02 18.87 -11.65
N GLY A 147 -25.20 18.44 -12.60
CA GLY A 147 -24.77 19.23 -13.74
C GLY A 147 -23.25 19.43 -13.84
N TYR A 148 -22.86 20.25 -14.81
CA TYR A 148 -21.44 20.53 -15.08
C TYR A 148 -20.88 21.50 -14.03
N THR A 149 -19.91 21.03 -13.23
CA THR A 149 -19.16 21.86 -12.28
C THR A 149 -17.81 22.25 -12.90
N THR A 150 -17.45 23.52 -12.87
CA THR A 150 -16.17 23.99 -13.39
C THR A 150 -15.00 23.48 -12.55
N VAL A 151 -13.81 23.44 -13.15
CA VAL A 151 -12.56 22.98 -12.48
C VAL A 151 -12.24 23.84 -11.26
N ASP A 152 -12.48 25.14 -11.35
CA ASP A 152 -12.19 26.09 -10.27
C ASP A 152 -13.14 25.89 -9.11
N VAL A 153 -14.43 25.66 -9.35
CA VAL A 153 -15.41 25.32 -8.31
C VAL A 153 -15.05 24.00 -7.61
N LEU A 154 -14.62 22.98 -8.37
CA LEU A 154 -14.15 21.72 -7.76
C LEU A 154 -12.93 21.97 -6.87
N GLY A 155 -11.96 22.73 -7.34
CA GLY A 155 -10.78 23.12 -6.55
C GLY A 155 -11.13 23.85 -5.27
N GLN A 156 -12.04 24.83 -5.33
CA GLN A 156 -12.50 25.57 -4.17
C GLN A 156 -13.25 24.69 -3.15
N LYS A 157 -14.09 23.74 -3.61
CA LYS A 157 -14.75 22.79 -2.71
C LYS A 157 -13.74 21.93 -1.94
N VAL A 158 -12.67 21.48 -2.60
CA VAL A 158 -11.59 20.71 -1.96
C VAL A 158 -10.85 21.56 -0.93
N ILE A 159 -10.47 22.79 -1.29
CA ILE A 159 -9.80 23.74 -0.37
C ILE A 159 -10.68 24.00 0.85
N GLN A 160 -11.97 24.32 0.66
CA GLN A 160 -12.91 24.52 1.76
C GLN A 160 -13.03 23.29 2.66
N PHE A 161 -13.06 22.08 2.07
CA PHE A 161 -13.12 20.85 2.84
C PHE A 161 -11.94 20.74 3.82
N PHE A 162 -10.73 21.04 3.37
CA PHE A 162 -9.54 21.03 4.22
C PHE A 162 -9.48 22.21 5.18
N ALA A 163 -9.88 23.41 4.76
CA ALA A 163 -9.93 24.61 5.59
C ALA A 163 -10.79 24.42 6.84
N LEU A 164 -11.90 23.70 6.73
CA LEU A 164 -12.78 23.36 7.87
C LEU A 164 -12.14 22.34 8.83
N ARG A 165 -10.98 21.78 8.51
CA ARG A 165 -10.29 20.72 9.26
C ARG A 165 -8.89 21.10 9.74
N THR A 166 -8.46 22.32 9.55
CA THR A 166 -7.10 22.80 9.88
C THR A 166 -6.71 22.52 11.33
N GLY A 167 -7.62 22.69 12.28
CA GLY A 167 -7.39 22.40 13.71
C GLY A 167 -7.13 20.91 14.03
N LYS A 168 -7.26 20.01 13.05
CA LYS A 168 -7.01 18.57 13.18
C LYS A 168 -5.85 18.10 12.29
N GLN A 169 -5.05 19.03 11.77
CA GLN A 169 -3.88 18.74 10.92
C GLN A 169 -4.18 17.71 9.82
N PRO A 170 -5.03 18.02 8.83
CA PRO A 170 -5.38 17.08 7.78
C PRO A 170 -4.16 16.74 6.94
N LEU A 171 -4.09 15.47 6.47
CA LEU A 171 -3.06 14.96 5.58
C LEU A 171 -3.71 14.40 4.31
N LEU A 172 -3.25 14.88 3.15
CA LEU A 172 -3.59 14.31 1.85
C LEU A 172 -2.40 13.48 1.33
N ILE A 173 -2.64 12.22 1.04
CA ILE A 173 -1.67 11.29 0.44
C ILE A 173 -2.11 11.00 -0.99
N VAL A 174 -1.25 11.33 -1.95
CA VAL A 174 -1.48 11.07 -3.38
C VAL A 174 -0.42 10.08 -3.87
N ASP A 175 -0.81 8.83 -4.01
CA ASP A 175 0.08 7.78 -4.52
C ASP A 175 0.04 7.73 -6.06
N GLU A 176 1.12 7.23 -6.67
CA GLU A 176 1.32 7.17 -8.13
C GLU A 176 1.17 8.55 -8.81
N ALA A 177 1.57 9.63 -8.13
CA ALA A 177 1.45 11.00 -8.63
C ALA A 177 2.23 11.26 -9.93
N ASP A 178 3.19 10.41 -10.27
CA ASP A 178 3.88 10.42 -11.57
C ASP A 178 2.96 10.13 -12.76
N LYS A 179 1.76 9.60 -12.53
CA LYS A 179 0.73 9.42 -13.56
C LYS A 179 -0.12 10.66 -13.82
N LEU A 180 -0.07 11.66 -12.94
CA LEU A 180 -0.81 12.90 -13.13
C LEU A 180 -0.25 13.71 -14.30
N LYS A 181 -1.15 14.25 -15.10
CA LYS A 181 -0.76 15.19 -16.17
C LYS A 181 -0.26 16.51 -15.56
N PRO A 182 0.59 17.28 -16.27
CA PRO A 182 1.14 18.55 -15.77
C PRO A 182 0.10 19.53 -15.21
N SER A 183 -1.10 19.56 -15.78
CA SER A 183 -2.18 20.43 -15.33
C SER A 183 -2.72 20.05 -13.95
N ALA A 184 -2.70 18.75 -13.60
CA ALA A 184 -3.09 18.27 -12.27
C ALA A 184 -1.96 18.51 -11.25
N LEU A 185 -0.71 18.25 -11.62
CA LEU A 185 0.44 18.55 -10.73
C LEU A 185 0.50 20.03 -10.35
N ARG A 186 0.29 20.93 -11.31
CA ARG A 186 0.30 22.39 -11.04
C ARG A 186 -0.83 22.85 -10.10
N TRP A 187 -1.91 22.08 -9.95
CA TRP A 187 -2.96 22.44 -9.01
C TRP A 187 -2.49 22.41 -7.55
N PHE A 188 -1.45 21.62 -7.23
CA PHE A 188 -0.87 21.66 -5.88
C PHE A 188 -0.26 22.99 -5.51
N ILE A 189 0.11 23.83 -6.48
CA ILE A 189 0.53 25.22 -6.22
C ILE A 189 -0.63 26.01 -5.60
N THR A 190 -1.81 25.92 -6.24
CA THR A 190 -3.03 26.58 -5.71
C THR A 190 -3.38 26.04 -4.32
N LEU A 191 -3.31 24.73 -4.13
CA LEU A 191 -3.58 24.10 -2.83
C LEU A 191 -2.59 24.60 -1.77
N TYR A 192 -1.30 24.66 -2.09
CA TYR A 192 -0.28 25.17 -1.19
C TYR A 192 -0.55 26.62 -0.78
N ASN A 193 -0.78 27.52 -1.73
CA ASN A 193 -0.98 28.94 -1.47
C ASN A 193 -2.17 29.21 -0.55
N GLU A 194 -3.22 28.37 -0.58
CA GLU A 194 -4.40 28.49 0.28
C GLU A 194 -4.24 27.78 1.64
N MET A 195 -3.40 26.74 1.68
CA MET A 195 -3.34 25.81 2.80
C MET A 195 -1.95 25.67 3.44
N GLU A 196 -1.02 26.59 3.11
CA GLU A 196 0.31 26.66 3.74
C GLU A 196 0.18 26.66 5.26
N ASP A 197 1.00 25.86 5.95
CA ASP A 197 1.01 25.65 7.40
C ASP A 197 -0.32 25.14 8.02
N LYS A 198 -1.30 24.76 7.20
CA LYS A 198 -2.62 24.31 7.66
C LYS A 198 -2.90 22.82 7.37
N MET A 199 -2.18 22.23 6.44
CA MET A 199 -2.34 20.80 6.08
C MET A 199 -1.03 20.20 5.57
N GLY A 200 -0.89 18.89 5.76
CA GLY A 200 0.17 18.12 5.11
C GLY A 200 -0.26 17.54 3.75
N VAL A 201 0.68 17.47 2.82
CA VAL A 201 0.49 16.78 1.55
C VAL A 201 1.69 15.90 1.25
N VAL A 202 1.47 14.64 0.97
CA VAL A 202 2.52 13.75 0.47
C VAL A 202 2.14 13.24 -0.91
N ILE A 203 2.98 13.57 -1.90
CA ILE A 203 2.88 12.98 -3.24
C ILE A 203 3.93 11.88 -3.38
N SER A 204 3.54 10.72 -3.85
CA SER A 204 4.42 9.57 -4.03
C SER A 204 4.38 9.06 -5.46
N GLY A 205 5.53 8.71 -6.00
CA GLY A 205 5.62 8.18 -7.36
C GLY A 205 6.87 7.33 -7.61
N THR A 206 7.02 6.89 -8.84
CA THR A 206 8.27 6.28 -9.30
C THR A 206 9.34 7.36 -9.51
N ASP A 207 10.56 6.97 -9.93
CA ASP A 207 11.62 7.92 -10.31
C ASP A 207 11.15 8.93 -11.36
N ASN A 208 10.07 8.62 -12.07
CA ASN A 208 9.50 9.51 -13.09
C ASN A 208 8.86 10.75 -12.47
N LEU A 209 8.38 10.71 -11.22
CA LEU A 209 7.84 11.88 -10.55
C LEU A 209 8.89 12.99 -10.44
N GLU A 210 10.04 12.66 -9.86
CA GLU A 210 11.16 13.61 -9.74
C GLU A 210 11.69 14.02 -11.12
N LYS A 211 11.94 13.06 -12.01
CA LYS A 211 12.41 13.35 -13.39
C LYS A 211 11.48 14.31 -14.11
N THR A 212 10.17 14.14 -13.99
CA THR A 212 9.18 15.00 -14.64
C THR A 212 9.22 16.42 -14.09
N ILE A 213 9.26 16.56 -12.75
CA ILE A 213 9.29 17.87 -12.10
C ILE A 213 10.62 18.57 -12.40
N LYS A 214 11.77 17.89 -12.18
CA LYS A 214 13.09 18.48 -12.45
C LYS A 214 13.32 18.80 -13.93
N ALA A 215 12.84 17.98 -14.85
CA ALA A 215 12.86 18.30 -16.28
C ALA A 215 11.98 19.52 -16.59
N GLY A 216 10.82 19.64 -15.92
CA GLY A 216 9.96 20.82 -16.05
C GLY A 216 10.69 22.11 -15.64
N VAL A 217 11.40 22.09 -14.51
CA VAL A 217 12.24 23.20 -14.05
C VAL A 217 13.36 23.49 -15.04
N LYS A 218 14.13 22.45 -15.43
CA LYS A 218 15.26 22.59 -16.38
C LYS A 218 14.88 23.24 -17.72
N TYR A 219 13.68 22.89 -18.23
CA TYR A 219 13.19 23.41 -19.51
C TYR A 219 12.22 24.60 -19.34
N ASN A 220 12.22 25.26 -18.19
CA ASN A 220 11.39 26.42 -17.87
C ASN A 220 9.90 26.23 -18.22
N LYS A 221 9.35 25.02 -18.00
CA LYS A 221 7.94 24.77 -18.21
C LYS A 221 7.11 25.50 -17.15
N LEU A 222 6.01 26.12 -17.61
CA LEU A 222 5.13 26.94 -16.78
C LEU A 222 4.75 26.24 -15.47
N GLY A 223 5.06 26.88 -14.31
CA GLY A 223 4.66 26.49 -12.98
C GLY A 223 5.46 25.31 -12.38
N PHE A 224 6.47 24.75 -13.08
CA PHE A 224 7.24 23.64 -12.52
C PHE A 224 8.29 24.06 -11.49
N ASP A 225 8.89 25.26 -11.65
CA ASP A 225 9.82 25.79 -10.65
C ASP A 225 9.08 26.09 -9.33
N GLU A 226 7.90 26.73 -9.45
CA GLU A 226 7.04 27.00 -8.30
C GLU A 226 6.57 25.69 -7.64
N LEU A 227 6.14 24.68 -8.41
CA LEU A 227 5.76 23.37 -7.90
C LEU A 227 6.90 22.70 -7.13
N ASP A 228 8.11 22.70 -7.69
CA ASP A 228 9.31 22.13 -7.06
C ASP A 228 9.64 22.85 -5.74
N ASP A 229 9.47 24.17 -5.73
CA ASP A 229 9.66 25.03 -4.55
C ASP A 229 8.65 24.70 -3.44
N ARG A 230 7.35 24.59 -3.76
CA ARG A 230 6.30 24.24 -2.80
C ARG A 230 6.49 22.87 -2.16
N PHE A 231 7.17 21.95 -2.84
CA PHE A 231 7.59 20.66 -2.31
C PHE A 231 9.02 20.65 -1.76
N GLY A 232 9.61 21.82 -1.46
CA GLY A 232 10.90 21.97 -0.79
C GLY A 232 12.11 21.59 -1.65
N ARG A 233 11.98 21.49 -2.97
CA ARG A 233 13.04 21.20 -3.95
C ARG A 233 13.83 19.90 -3.71
N LYS A 234 13.42 19.08 -2.73
CA LYS A 234 14.10 17.86 -2.33
C LYS A 234 13.13 16.69 -2.25
N PHE A 235 13.43 15.63 -2.99
CA PHE A 235 12.66 14.40 -2.98
C PHE A 235 13.20 13.43 -1.93
N ILE A 236 12.30 12.72 -1.27
CA ILE A 236 12.66 11.63 -0.38
C ILE A 236 12.84 10.36 -1.21
N HIS A 237 14.03 9.77 -1.09
CA HIS A 237 14.36 8.49 -1.71
C HIS A 237 14.38 7.38 -0.66
N LEU A 238 13.82 6.23 -1.01
CA LEU A 238 13.88 5.05 -0.17
C LEU A 238 15.18 4.29 -0.44
N ILE A 239 15.46 3.28 0.37
CA ILE A 239 16.75 2.59 0.32
C ILE A 239 16.62 1.22 -0.37
N GLY A 240 15.50 0.54 -0.18
CA GLY A 240 15.33 -0.88 -0.47
C GLY A 240 15.35 -1.73 0.80
N ALA A 241 15.22 -3.04 0.66
CA ALA A 241 15.29 -3.97 1.78
C ALA A 241 16.74 -4.38 2.04
N THR A 242 17.26 -4.06 3.22
CA THR A 242 18.53 -4.59 3.72
C THR A 242 18.41 -6.08 3.99
N PHE A 243 19.54 -6.78 4.22
CA PHE A 243 19.49 -8.19 4.63
C PHE A 243 18.70 -8.40 5.92
N LYS A 244 18.76 -7.43 6.86
CA LYS A 244 17.96 -7.45 8.09
C LYS A 244 16.47 -7.35 7.78
N ASP A 245 16.07 -6.42 6.91
CA ASP A 245 14.68 -6.30 6.47
C ASP A 245 14.18 -7.57 5.77
N PHE A 246 15.05 -8.17 4.93
CA PHE A 246 14.73 -9.42 4.24
C PHE A 246 14.45 -10.56 5.23
N LYS A 247 15.29 -10.72 6.28
CA LYS A 247 15.04 -11.70 7.36
C LYS A 247 13.69 -11.47 8.02
N THR A 248 13.42 -10.24 8.42
CA THR A 248 12.14 -9.87 9.04
C THR A 248 10.96 -10.23 8.14
N ILE A 249 11.05 -9.96 6.83
CA ILE A 249 9.99 -10.34 5.87
C ILE A 249 9.82 -11.86 5.80
N CYS A 250 10.91 -12.63 5.75
CA CYS A 250 10.87 -14.10 5.72
C CYS A 250 10.18 -14.65 6.96
N GLU A 251 10.62 -14.24 8.14
CA GLU A 251 10.12 -14.68 9.44
C GLU A 251 8.64 -14.34 9.64
N SER A 252 8.24 -13.10 9.31
CA SER A 252 6.85 -12.66 9.38
C SER A 252 5.92 -13.46 8.46
N ASN A 253 6.47 -14.06 7.41
CA ASN A 253 5.71 -14.88 6.46
C ASN A 253 5.94 -16.40 6.64
N GLY A 254 6.38 -16.82 7.83
CA GLY A 254 6.45 -18.23 8.22
C GLY A 254 7.68 -18.98 7.71
N LEU A 255 8.61 -18.32 6.99
CA LEU A 255 9.84 -18.96 6.54
C LEU A 255 10.91 -18.89 7.63
N LYS A 256 11.51 -20.04 7.95
CA LYS A 256 12.58 -20.17 8.96
C LYS A 256 13.94 -20.31 8.26
N ASP A 257 14.95 -19.64 8.81
CA ASP A 257 16.33 -19.83 8.34
C ASP A 257 16.84 -21.22 8.72
N ARG A 258 17.64 -21.81 7.85
CA ARG A 258 18.30 -23.11 8.07
C ARG A 258 19.65 -23.13 7.40
N ASN A 259 20.58 -23.89 7.99
CA ASN A 259 21.89 -24.10 7.39
C ASN A 259 21.75 -24.92 6.10
N LEU A 260 22.50 -24.56 5.10
CA LEU A 260 22.58 -25.27 3.82
C LEU A 260 23.93 -26.00 3.70
N PRO A 261 23.96 -27.22 3.16
CA PRO A 261 25.21 -27.87 2.83
C PRO A 261 25.93 -27.06 1.73
N PRO A 262 27.26 -26.88 1.81
CA PRO A 262 28.03 -26.21 0.78
C PRO A 262 27.91 -26.95 -0.55
N THR A 263 27.58 -26.24 -1.61
CA THR A 263 27.58 -26.78 -2.99
C THR A 263 28.72 -26.16 -3.78
N SER A 264 29.11 -26.78 -4.88
CA SER A 264 30.19 -26.28 -5.76
C SER A 264 29.84 -24.91 -6.39
N THR A 265 28.55 -24.59 -6.51
CA THR A 265 28.07 -23.39 -7.20
C THR A 265 27.55 -22.29 -6.27
N ASP A 266 27.09 -22.63 -5.05
CA ASP A 266 26.58 -21.66 -4.08
C ASP A 266 27.33 -21.76 -2.74
N LYS A 267 27.97 -20.65 -2.37
CA LYS A 267 28.72 -20.49 -1.11
C LYS A 267 27.85 -19.94 0.04
N SER A 268 26.55 -19.83 -0.14
CA SER A 268 25.63 -19.37 0.92
C SER A 268 25.61 -20.39 2.06
N LYS A 269 25.75 -19.92 3.29
CA LYS A 269 25.74 -20.76 4.49
C LYS A 269 24.32 -21.07 4.98
N THR A 270 23.40 -20.15 4.72
CA THR A 270 22.02 -20.27 5.17
C THR A 270 21.01 -20.10 4.02
N LEU A 271 19.77 -20.58 4.24
CA LEU A 271 18.67 -20.41 3.31
C LEU A 271 18.42 -18.93 2.99
N PHE A 272 18.41 -18.08 4.01
CA PHE A 272 18.15 -16.65 3.83
C PHE A 272 19.25 -15.96 3.02
N GLU A 273 20.51 -16.33 3.18
CA GLU A 273 21.60 -15.82 2.35
C GLU A 273 21.42 -16.20 0.88
N ARG A 274 21.03 -17.45 0.60
CA ARG A 274 20.74 -17.93 -0.75
C ARG A 274 19.62 -17.14 -1.39
N LEU A 275 18.48 -17.04 -0.70
CA LEU A 275 17.30 -16.36 -1.21
C LEU A 275 17.52 -14.85 -1.39
N PHE A 276 18.29 -14.22 -0.50
CA PHE A 276 18.68 -12.81 -0.64
C PHE A 276 19.51 -12.58 -1.89
N LYS A 277 20.52 -13.44 -2.15
CA LYS A 277 21.30 -13.37 -3.40
C LYS A 277 20.43 -13.55 -4.63
N GLU A 278 19.47 -14.48 -4.59
CA GLU A 278 18.53 -14.71 -5.69
C GLU A 278 17.66 -13.48 -5.98
N CYS A 279 17.42 -12.64 -4.98
CA CYS A 279 16.75 -11.35 -5.17
C CYS A 279 17.61 -10.31 -5.92
N GLU A 280 18.85 -10.64 -6.33
CA GLU A 280 19.80 -9.75 -7.02
C GLU A 280 19.98 -8.41 -6.30
N PRO A 281 20.58 -8.42 -5.10
CA PRO A 281 20.77 -7.19 -4.35
C PRO A 281 21.75 -6.24 -5.07
N THR A 282 21.43 -4.96 -5.03
CA THR A 282 22.28 -3.86 -5.50
C THR A 282 23.02 -3.22 -4.31
N VAL A 283 24.05 -2.42 -4.60
CA VAL A 283 24.75 -1.67 -3.57
C VAL A 283 24.14 -0.29 -3.44
N ALA A 284 23.70 0.07 -2.23
CA ALA A 284 23.28 1.41 -1.87
C ALA A 284 24.28 2.03 -0.90
N THR A 285 24.51 3.33 -0.99
CA THR A 285 25.35 4.09 -0.06
C THR A 285 24.46 4.79 0.96
N ILE A 286 24.63 4.48 2.24
CA ILE A 286 23.85 5.04 3.35
C ILE A 286 24.83 5.56 4.41
N GLY A 287 24.81 6.85 4.68
CA GLY A 287 25.70 7.46 5.68
C GLY A 287 27.20 7.28 5.40
N GLY A 288 27.57 7.03 4.15
CA GLY A 288 28.96 6.75 3.74
C GLY A 288 29.29 5.25 3.64
N ASP A 289 28.46 4.37 4.16
CA ASP A 289 28.65 2.92 4.09
C ASP A 289 27.96 2.31 2.86
N SER A 290 28.63 1.33 2.25
CA SER A 290 28.09 0.55 1.12
C SER A 290 27.35 -0.69 1.64
N ILE A 291 26.05 -0.72 1.48
CA ILE A 291 25.19 -1.80 1.97
C ILE A 291 24.47 -2.47 0.79
N LYS A 292 24.38 -3.80 0.83
CA LYS A 292 23.56 -4.55 -0.15
C LYS A 292 22.09 -4.46 0.19
N VAL A 293 21.27 -4.08 -0.80
CA VAL A 293 19.82 -3.93 -0.65
C VAL A 293 19.08 -4.53 -1.82
N VAL A 294 17.89 -5.05 -1.58
CA VAL A 294 16.96 -5.48 -2.62
C VAL A 294 15.95 -4.37 -2.85
N GLU A 295 15.97 -3.76 -4.02
CA GLU A 295 15.09 -2.65 -4.37
C GLU A 295 13.62 -3.08 -4.53
N SER A 296 13.38 -4.30 -5.03
CA SER A 296 12.03 -4.78 -5.34
C SER A 296 11.48 -5.75 -4.30
N PHE A 297 10.58 -5.28 -3.44
CA PHE A 297 9.82 -6.11 -2.51
C PHE A 297 8.88 -7.10 -3.22
N ARG A 298 8.47 -6.81 -4.46
CA ARG A 298 7.73 -7.77 -5.29
C ARG A 298 8.58 -9.00 -5.62
N ARG A 299 9.88 -8.81 -5.85
CA ARG A 299 10.82 -9.91 -6.08
C ARG A 299 11.01 -10.73 -4.81
N ILE A 300 11.22 -10.08 -3.66
CA ILE A 300 11.28 -10.75 -2.35
C ILE A 300 10.05 -11.61 -2.13
N LYS A 301 8.86 -11.05 -2.31
CA LYS A 301 7.59 -11.77 -2.16
C LYS A 301 7.50 -13.00 -3.05
N ARG A 302 7.94 -12.91 -4.31
CA ARG A 302 7.92 -14.04 -5.25
C ARG A 302 8.87 -15.16 -4.83
N VAL A 303 10.09 -14.80 -4.40
CA VAL A 303 11.12 -15.75 -3.95
C VAL A 303 10.64 -16.49 -2.71
N ILE A 304 10.14 -15.78 -1.70
CA ILE A 304 9.63 -16.37 -0.46
C ILE A 304 8.43 -17.28 -0.75
N LYS A 305 7.44 -16.83 -1.52
CA LYS A 305 6.28 -17.66 -1.87
C LYS A 305 6.66 -18.94 -2.59
N ARG A 306 7.64 -18.88 -3.50
CA ARG A 306 8.12 -20.09 -4.20
C ARG A 306 8.79 -21.05 -3.22
N GLU A 307 9.62 -20.57 -2.28
CA GLU A 307 10.27 -21.42 -1.28
C GLU A 307 9.24 -22.07 -0.34
N LEU A 308 8.22 -21.33 0.10
CA LEU A 308 7.13 -21.86 0.92
C LEU A 308 6.29 -22.95 0.21
N LEU A 309 6.20 -22.90 -1.12
CA LEU A 309 5.51 -23.91 -1.90
C LEU A 309 6.39 -25.18 -2.13
N ALA A 310 7.71 -25.04 -1.98
CA ALA A 310 8.67 -26.13 -2.18
C ALA A 310 9.03 -26.84 -0.85
N SER A 311 8.66 -26.26 0.29
CA SER A 311 8.90 -26.78 1.64
C SER A 311 7.70 -27.58 2.14
#